data_307f9df2add4dedd22f7cdfafedb3a4b
#
_entry.id   307f9df2add4dedd22f7cdfafedb3a4b
#
_cell.length_a   1.000
_cell.length_b   1.000
_cell.length_c   1.000
_cell.angle_alpha   90.00
_cell.angle_beta   90.00
_cell.angle_gamma   90.00
#
_symmetry.space_group_name_H-M   'P 1'
#
loop_
_entity.id
_entity.type
_entity.pdbx_description
1 polymer ?
#
loop_
_entity_poly.entity_id
_entity_poly.type
_entity_poly.pdbx_seq_one_letter_code
_entity_poly.pdbx_strand_id
1 'polypeptide(L)'
;MLVPFIVQAPFLNEGGHVTRDLIDFTDFAPTILELTSNTNLVDYPLDGRSFVPSLKGVDDPFQKRNWIYAQAGKVRMMRDWQHFLDSDNNFHDLIKDPFQKEPVSPLDKQAPGRKQRLALLLERLESRLTSSNSK
;
A
#
# COMPACT_ATOMS: atom_id res chain seq x y z
N MET A 1 3.54 10.61 1.12
CA MET A 1 4.38 11.14 0.02
C MET A 1 4.06 10.35 -1.23
N LEU A 2 3.79 11.01 -2.35
CA LEU A 2 3.66 10.38 -3.66
C LEU A 2 4.95 10.67 -4.43
N VAL A 3 5.55 9.62 -5.00
CA VAL A 3 6.73 9.75 -5.85
C VAL A 3 6.38 9.31 -7.27
N PRO A 4 6.93 9.93 -8.31
CA PRO A 4 6.77 9.45 -9.67
C PRO A 4 7.34 8.04 -9.79
N PHE A 5 6.58 7.14 -10.43
CA PHE A 5 7.01 5.79 -10.72
C PHE A 5 6.70 5.48 -12.19
N ILE A 6 7.76 5.30 -12.98
CA ILE A 6 7.69 5.07 -14.41
C ILE A 6 8.38 3.75 -14.71
N VAL A 7 7.69 2.86 -15.44
CA VAL A 7 8.22 1.56 -15.84
C VAL A 7 8.20 1.45 -17.35
N GLN A 8 9.29 0.95 -17.91
CA GLN A 8 9.38 0.54 -19.30
C GLN A 8 9.57 -0.98 -19.36
N ALA A 9 8.56 -1.68 -19.83
CA ALA A 9 8.54 -3.14 -19.91
C ALA A 9 7.89 -3.60 -21.24
N PRO A 10 8.55 -3.36 -22.39
CA PRO A 10 7.97 -3.59 -23.71
C PRO A 10 7.62 -5.04 -23.99
N PHE A 11 8.21 -5.98 -23.23
CA PHE A 11 7.90 -7.41 -23.31
C PHE A 11 6.58 -7.82 -22.63
N LEU A 12 5.94 -6.90 -21.88
CA LEU A 12 4.68 -7.15 -21.18
C LEU A 12 3.46 -6.57 -21.91
N ASN A 13 3.60 -5.37 -22.46
CA ASN A 13 2.57 -4.69 -23.23
C ASN A 13 3.17 -3.58 -24.10
N GLU A 14 2.34 -2.97 -24.93
CA GLU A 14 2.73 -1.87 -25.84
C GLU A 14 3.03 -0.55 -25.09
N GLY A 15 2.77 -0.47 -23.79
CA GLY A 15 3.01 0.71 -22.98
C GLY A 15 1.95 1.81 -23.13
N GLY A 16 2.27 2.99 -22.60
CA GLY A 16 1.44 4.19 -22.74
C GLY A 16 0.22 4.25 -21.82
N HIS A 17 0.06 3.36 -20.86
CA HIS A 17 -1.03 3.44 -19.88
C HIS A 17 -0.56 4.01 -18.54
N VAL A 18 -1.50 4.60 -17.82
CA VAL A 18 -1.30 5.12 -16.47
C VAL A 18 -2.22 4.35 -15.53
N THR A 19 -1.65 3.77 -14.49
CA THR A 19 -2.41 3.16 -13.40
C THR A 19 -2.40 4.05 -12.15
N ARG A 20 -3.44 3.90 -11.34
CA ARG A 20 -3.51 4.50 -10.00
C ARG A 20 -3.36 3.46 -8.90
N ASP A 21 -2.82 2.30 -9.22
CA ASP A 21 -2.65 1.22 -8.25
C ASP A 21 -1.72 1.65 -7.12
N LEU A 22 -2.03 1.20 -5.91
CA LEU A 22 -1.14 1.39 -4.77
C LEU A 22 0.05 0.46 -4.95
N ILE A 23 1.24 1.03 -5.10
CA ILE A 23 2.50 0.29 -5.23
C ILE A 23 3.46 0.82 -4.15
N ASP A 24 4.17 -0.09 -3.53
CA ASP A 24 5.09 0.15 -2.43
C ASP A 24 6.45 -0.47 -2.78
N PHE A 25 7.52 -0.03 -2.12
CA PHE A 25 8.86 -0.56 -2.37
C PHE A 25 8.99 -2.05 -2.08
N THR A 26 8.21 -2.59 -1.15
CA THR A 26 8.18 -4.02 -0.84
C THR A 26 7.67 -4.86 -2.01
N ASP A 27 6.93 -4.25 -2.95
CA ASP A 27 6.33 -4.92 -4.10
C ASP A 27 7.33 -5.21 -5.24
N PHE A 28 8.52 -4.59 -5.20
CA PHE A 28 9.52 -4.78 -6.24
C PHE A 28 10.10 -6.20 -6.25
N ALA A 29 10.46 -6.72 -5.09
CA ALA A 29 11.04 -8.06 -4.99
C ALA A 29 10.10 -9.13 -5.57
N PRO A 30 8.83 -9.27 -5.14
CA PRO A 30 7.92 -10.25 -5.71
C PRO A 30 7.65 -10.01 -7.20
N THR A 31 7.66 -8.76 -7.67
CA THR A 31 7.48 -8.45 -9.08
C THR A 31 8.65 -8.94 -9.94
N ILE A 32 9.88 -8.70 -9.50
CA ILE A 32 11.08 -9.16 -10.20
C ILE A 32 11.12 -10.69 -10.22
N LEU A 33 10.83 -11.36 -9.11
CA LEU A 33 10.79 -12.80 -9.02
C LEU A 33 9.76 -13.41 -9.98
N GLU A 34 8.57 -12.81 -10.07
CA GLU A 34 7.54 -13.24 -11.01
C GLU A 34 8.00 -13.06 -12.47
N LEU A 35 8.57 -11.89 -12.81
CA LEU A 35 9.05 -11.60 -14.16
C LEU A 35 10.18 -12.50 -14.61
N THR A 36 10.99 -12.97 -13.69
CA THR A 36 12.14 -13.86 -13.97
C THR A 36 11.81 -15.33 -13.79
N SER A 37 10.57 -15.67 -13.46
CA SER A 37 10.11 -17.04 -13.14
C SER A 37 10.90 -17.71 -12.00
N ASN A 38 11.45 -16.90 -11.11
CA ASN A 38 12.31 -17.35 -9.99
C ASN A 38 11.58 -17.33 -8.64
N THR A 39 10.28 -17.59 -8.63
CA THR A 39 9.46 -17.55 -7.42
C THR A 39 9.90 -18.53 -6.33
N ASN A 40 10.66 -19.56 -6.70
CA ASN A 40 11.18 -20.59 -5.78
C ASN A 40 12.50 -20.20 -5.09
N LEU A 41 13.08 -19.03 -5.40
CA LEU A 41 14.35 -18.59 -4.79
C LEU A 41 14.19 -17.99 -3.38
N VAL A 42 12.97 -17.87 -2.90
CA VAL A 42 12.69 -17.22 -1.61
C VAL A 42 11.99 -18.19 -0.69
N ASP A 43 12.70 -18.61 0.36
CA ASP A 43 12.19 -19.55 1.38
C ASP A 43 11.38 -18.86 2.49
N TYR A 44 11.17 -17.56 2.39
CA TYR A 44 10.42 -16.79 3.38
C TYR A 44 9.31 -15.94 2.72
N PRO A 45 8.22 -15.68 3.43
CA PRO A 45 7.12 -14.88 2.90
C PRO A 45 7.59 -13.43 2.65
N LEU A 46 7.29 -12.91 1.47
CA LEU A 46 7.53 -11.51 1.13
C LEU A 46 6.37 -10.64 1.64
N ASP A 47 6.68 -9.47 2.16
CA ASP A 47 5.66 -8.51 2.62
C ASP A 47 4.95 -7.81 1.45
N GLY A 48 5.59 -7.78 0.29
CA GLY A 48 5.08 -7.14 -0.92
C GLY A 48 4.16 -8.03 -1.75
N ARG A 49 3.54 -7.40 -2.75
CA ARG A 49 2.75 -8.06 -3.79
C ARG A 49 3.30 -7.72 -5.16
N SER A 50 3.34 -8.68 -6.05
CA SER A 50 3.71 -8.41 -7.43
C SER A 50 2.72 -7.46 -8.10
N PHE A 51 3.23 -6.45 -8.79
CA PHE A 51 2.43 -5.56 -9.63
C PHE A 51 2.53 -5.89 -11.13
N VAL A 52 2.96 -7.10 -11.48
CA VAL A 52 2.94 -7.59 -12.88
C VAL A 52 1.56 -7.45 -13.53
N PRO A 53 0.43 -7.75 -12.84
CA PRO A 53 -0.90 -7.49 -13.40
C PRO A 53 -1.11 -6.04 -13.80
N SER A 54 -0.67 -5.09 -12.98
CA SER A 54 -0.75 -3.65 -13.30
C SER A 54 0.10 -3.29 -14.51
N LEU A 55 1.29 -3.88 -14.65
CA LEU A 55 2.16 -3.69 -15.83
C LEU A 55 1.51 -4.23 -17.11
N LYS A 56 0.75 -5.31 -17.02
CA LYS A 56 -0.01 -5.90 -18.12
C LYS A 56 -1.33 -5.18 -18.42
N GLY A 57 -1.69 -4.16 -17.64
CA GLY A 57 -2.99 -3.49 -17.77
C GLY A 57 -4.18 -4.33 -17.30
N VAL A 58 -3.94 -5.37 -16.48
CA VAL A 58 -5.00 -6.21 -15.91
C VAL A 58 -5.63 -5.50 -14.72
N ASP A 59 -6.95 -5.29 -14.78
CA ASP A 59 -7.71 -4.68 -13.69
C ASP A 59 -8.42 -5.75 -12.84
N ASP A 60 -7.63 -6.46 -12.03
CA ASP A 60 -8.14 -7.46 -11.08
C ASP A 60 -8.01 -6.93 -9.65
N PRO A 61 -9.14 -6.55 -9.00
CA PRO A 61 -9.13 -6.00 -7.65
C PRO A 61 -8.56 -6.97 -6.60
N PHE A 62 -8.60 -8.27 -6.83
CA PHE A 62 -8.09 -9.27 -5.89
C PHE A 62 -6.56 -9.37 -5.91
N GLN A 63 -5.94 -8.97 -7.01
CA GLN A 63 -4.48 -8.96 -7.17
C GLN A 63 -3.86 -7.62 -6.77
N LYS A 64 -4.67 -6.55 -6.65
CA LYS A 64 -4.21 -5.22 -6.29
C LYS A 64 -4.02 -5.06 -4.78
N ARG A 65 -3.03 -4.25 -4.43
CA ARG A 65 -2.84 -3.77 -3.06
C ARG A 65 -3.96 -2.77 -2.72
N ASN A 66 -4.57 -2.89 -1.57
CA ASN A 66 -5.65 -2.01 -1.13
C ASN A 66 -5.27 -1.13 0.09
N TRP A 67 -4.04 -1.23 0.57
CA TRP A 67 -3.47 -0.37 1.60
C TRP A 67 -1.95 -0.34 1.51
N ILE A 68 -1.35 0.72 2.02
CA ILE A 68 0.09 0.89 2.18
C ILE A 68 0.37 1.22 3.65
N TYR A 69 1.42 0.60 4.17
CA TYR A 69 2.01 0.94 5.46
C TYR A 69 3.35 1.63 5.24
N ALA A 70 3.64 2.64 6.04
CA ALA A 70 4.95 3.26 6.09
C ALA A 70 5.30 3.64 7.53
N GLN A 71 6.59 3.65 7.82
CA GLN A 71 7.10 4.06 9.12
C GLN A 71 8.27 5.02 8.94
N ALA A 72 8.26 6.12 9.71
CA ALA A 72 9.34 7.09 9.79
C ALA A 72 9.65 7.37 11.27
N GLY A 73 10.73 6.79 11.78
CA GLY A 73 11.06 6.84 13.20
C GLY A 73 9.97 6.16 14.05
N LYS A 74 9.32 6.94 14.91
CA LYS A 74 8.21 6.45 15.76
C LYS A 74 6.84 6.61 15.10
N VAL A 75 6.73 7.43 14.08
CA VAL A 75 5.46 7.68 13.39
C VAL A 75 5.20 6.55 12.41
N ARG A 76 4.05 5.93 12.53
CA ARG A 76 3.56 4.87 11.65
C ARG A 76 2.33 5.37 10.90
N MET A 77 2.20 4.95 9.68
CA MET A 77 1.17 5.46 8.76
C MET A 77 0.52 4.29 8.02
N MET A 78 -0.78 4.35 7.91
CA MET A 78 -1.59 3.46 7.10
C MET A 78 -2.44 4.29 6.14
N ARG A 79 -2.44 3.92 4.87
CA ARG A 79 -3.34 4.56 3.91
C ARG A 79 -4.00 3.54 3.00
N ASP A 80 -5.20 3.85 2.56
CA ASP A 80 -5.82 3.26 1.39
C ASP A 80 -5.89 4.29 0.25
N TRP A 81 -6.74 4.06 -0.72
CA TRP A 81 -6.95 4.97 -1.86
C TRP A 81 -7.43 6.37 -1.45
N GLN A 82 -8.29 6.43 -0.46
CA GLN A 82 -9.01 7.62 -0.11
C GLN A 82 -8.56 8.19 1.23
N HIS A 83 -8.09 7.34 2.16
CA HIS A 83 -7.87 7.75 3.53
C HIS A 83 -6.45 7.50 3.98
N PHE A 84 -6.04 8.30 4.94
CA PHE A 84 -4.77 8.21 5.63
C PHE A 84 -5.02 8.24 7.14
N LEU A 85 -4.31 7.39 7.88
CA LEU A 85 -4.30 7.35 9.34
C LEU A 85 -2.87 7.21 9.82
N ASP A 86 -2.46 8.04 10.79
CA ASP A 86 -1.18 7.89 11.46
C ASP A 86 -1.31 7.35 12.90
N SER A 87 -0.15 7.08 13.52
CA SER A 87 -0.06 6.59 14.90
C SER A 87 -0.50 7.63 15.95
N ASP A 88 -0.58 8.91 15.59
CA ASP A 88 -1.10 9.99 16.43
C ASP A 88 -2.61 10.15 16.29
N ASN A 89 -3.25 9.21 15.57
CA ASN A 89 -4.69 9.14 15.35
C ASN A 89 -5.24 10.26 14.46
N ASN A 90 -4.38 10.94 13.68
CA ASN A 90 -4.83 11.88 12.65
C ASN A 90 -5.38 11.10 11.47
N PHE A 91 -6.61 11.40 11.09
CA PHE A 91 -7.33 10.75 10.00
C PHE A 91 -7.69 11.76 8.94
N HIS A 92 -7.31 11.53 7.69
CA HIS A 92 -7.51 12.44 6.56
C HIS A 92 -8.21 11.76 5.39
N ASP A 93 -9.03 12.53 4.67
CA ASP A 93 -9.60 12.16 3.37
C ASP A 93 -8.71 12.73 2.27
N LEU A 94 -7.91 11.89 1.64
CA LEU A 94 -6.92 12.29 0.63
C LEU A 94 -7.53 12.79 -0.69
N ILE A 95 -8.83 12.58 -0.91
CA ILE A 95 -9.53 13.12 -2.08
C ILE A 95 -9.91 14.58 -1.82
N LYS A 96 -10.38 14.87 -0.62
CA LYS A 96 -10.79 16.23 -0.21
C LYS A 96 -9.59 17.09 0.19
N ASP A 97 -8.62 16.47 0.87
CA ASP A 97 -7.40 17.11 1.37
C ASP A 97 -6.14 16.30 1.01
N PRO A 98 -5.67 16.38 -0.25
CA PRO A 98 -4.49 15.65 -0.71
C PRO A 98 -3.20 16.00 0.04
N PHE A 99 -3.16 17.16 0.67
CA PHE A 99 -1.99 17.67 1.38
C PHE A 99 -2.05 17.46 2.89
N GLN A 100 -3.11 16.81 3.40
CA GLN A 100 -3.27 16.46 4.82
C GLN A 100 -3.16 17.68 5.74
N LYS A 101 -3.80 18.78 5.36
CA LYS A 101 -3.80 20.03 6.13
C LYS A 101 -4.81 19.99 7.27
N GLU A 102 -5.95 19.36 7.04
CA GLU A 102 -7.05 19.32 7.98
C GLU A 102 -7.55 17.89 8.19
N PRO A 103 -7.52 17.35 9.42
CA PRO A 103 -8.09 16.05 9.69
C PRO A 103 -9.60 16.03 9.47
N VAL A 104 -10.12 14.85 9.13
CA VAL A 104 -11.57 14.67 8.92
C VAL A 104 -12.33 15.03 10.20
N SER A 105 -13.36 15.85 10.03
CA SER A 105 -14.20 16.28 11.14
C SER A 105 -14.82 15.09 11.87
N PRO A 106 -14.85 15.10 13.21
CA PRO A 106 -15.58 14.11 14.01
C PRO A 106 -17.08 14.03 13.70
N LEU A 107 -17.62 15.07 13.06
CA LEU A 107 -19.03 15.13 12.65
C LEU A 107 -19.35 14.37 11.36
N ASP A 108 -18.32 13.91 10.63
CA ASP A 108 -18.52 13.05 9.44
C ASP A 108 -19.00 11.66 9.90
N LYS A 109 -20.28 11.38 9.63
CA LYS A 109 -20.94 10.12 10.04
C LYS A 109 -20.30 8.84 9.47
N GLN A 110 -19.55 8.95 8.38
CA GLN A 110 -18.88 7.83 7.74
C GLN A 110 -17.42 7.65 8.21
N ALA A 111 -16.84 8.69 8.81
CA ALA A 111 -15.47 8.71 9.27
C ALA A 111 -15.14 7.58 10.29
N PRO A 112 -15.99 7.28 11.29
CA PRO A 112 -15.65 6.28 12.30
C PRO A 112 -15.40 4.90 11.72
N GLY A 113 -16.25 4.41 10.84
CA GLY A 113 -16.10 3.08 10.24
C GLY A 113 -14.88 2.95 9.32
N ARG A 114 -14.57 4.01 8.57
CA ARG A 114 -13.41 4.07 7.68
C ARG A 114 -12.11 4.10 8.48
N LYS A 115 -12.07 4.96 9.50
CA LYS A 115 -10.95 5.08 10.43
C LYS A 115 -10.68 3.77 11.16
N GLN A 116 -11.74 3.13 11.67
CA GLN A 116 -11.64 1.83 12.37
C GLN A 116 -11.02 0.76 11.50
N ARG A 117 -11.37 0.71 10.20
CA ARG A 117 -10.78 -0.25 9.26
C ARG A 117 -9.26 -0.07 9.16
N LEU A 118 -8.77 1.17 8.99
CA LEU A 118 -7.33 1.43 8.91
C LEU A 118 -6.63 1.17 10.24
N ALA A 119 -7.24 1.51 11.36
CA ALA A 119 -6.71 1.24 12.69
C ALA A 119 -6.52 -0.27 12.94
N LEU A 120 -7.51 -1.09 12.60
CA LEU A 120 -7.41 -2.56 12.73
C LEU A 120 -6.30 -3.15 11.84
N LEU A 121 -6.09 -2.61 10.65
CA LEU A 121 -4.98 -3.03 9.78
C LEU A 121 -3.63 -2.65 10.40
N LEU A 122 -3.51 -1.46 10.95
CA LEU A 122 -2.31 -0.98 11.62
C LEU A 122 -1.97 -1.86 12.83
N GLU A 123 -2.92 -2.12 13.71
CA GLU A 123 -2.75 -3.00 14.88
C GLU A 123 -2.31 -4.42 14.51
N ARG A 124 -2.88 -4.98 13.45
CA ARG A 124 -2.50 -6.32 12.95
C ARG A 124 -1.06 -6.37 12.48
N LEU A 125 -0.59 -5.33 11.81
CA LEU A 125 0.82 -5.26 11.39
C LEU A 125 1.75 -5.11 12.57
N GLU A 126 1.43 -4.27 13.53
CA GLU A 126 2.20 -4.07 14.74
C GLU A 126 2.34 -5.35 15.56
N SER A 127 1.26 -6.11 15.71
CA SER A 127 1.30 -7.38 16.45
C SER A 127 2.20 -8.42 15.77
N ARG A 128 2.28 -8.42 14.43
CA ARG A 128 3.20 -9.30 13.68
C ARG A 128 4.65 -8.88 13.85
N LEU A 129 4.94 -7.57 13.78
CA LEU A 129 6.29 -7.04 13.93
C LEU A 129 6.84 -7.29 15.34
N THR A 130 6.02 -7.18 16.37
CA THR A 130 6.44 -7.47 17.76
C THR A 130 6.66 -8.97 17.99
N SER A 131 5.87 -9.84 17.38
CA SER A 131 6.03 -11.29 17.52
C SER A 131 7.25 -11.84 16.75
N SER A 132 7.71 -11.19 15.69
CA SER A 132 8.90 -11.59 14.95
C SER A 132 10.20 -11.15 15.61
N ASN A 133 10.19 -10.10 16.41
CA ASN A 133 11.37 -9.60 17.15
C ASN A 133 11.64 -10.34 18.47
N SER A 134 10.78 -11.29 18.85
CA SER A 134 10.91 -12.07 20.09
C SER A 134 11.47 -13.50 19.87
N LYS A 135 11.97 -13.78 18.66
CA LYS A 135 12.70 -15.01 18.33
C LYS A 135 14.13 -14.68 17.95
#